data_6cc61810cb0f896a635b92302722e363
#
_entry.id   6cc61810cb0f896a635b92302722e363
#
_cell.length_a   1.000
_cell.length_b   1.000
_cell.length_c   1.000
_cell.angle_alpha   90.00
_cell.angle_beta   90.00
_cell.angle_gamma   90.00
#
_symmetry.space_group_name_H-M   'P 1'
#
loop_
_entity.id
_entity.type
_entity.pdbx_description
1 polymer ?
#
loop_
_entity_poly.entity_id
_entity_poly.type
_entity_poly.pdbx_seq_one_letter_code
_entity_poly.pdbx_strand_id
1 'polypeptide(L)'
;MQAVRRYDVLDTPPDGAFDRVTAIAARIFNVPIAIISIVDHDRIWFKSHHGLPVEQIDREPGLCASAILHSDPYILEDASKDVRSLTNPLVAGDFGLRFYAGVPLHTHDGYNLGTLCVIDREVRPITERQIDDLRDLASLVMDQMELRLSARTELERATRANEQANLMGREIEHRVANSLQFVSSILRLQGRQVPKDVAEHFERAAHRVGAVARVHRHLLDEENVAYVSALAYIRRLCADLADILGVPVAVNGEEAQLTTKTIQSVGLLLNELVTNAAKHGAGTITVSFAATKSDCKLSVCDEGKGLPPGFDFAAQNGLGIKIIDVLAKQLGGGVTTNSNNGRGTCWVVTFPRKGDISAA
;
A
#
# COMPACT_ATOMS: atom_id res chain seq x y z
N MET A 1 -21.49 23.87 10.91
CA MET A 1 -21.50 22.40 11.02
C MET A 1 -20.64 21.71 9.96
N GLN A 2 -20.73 22.03 8.65
CA GLN A 2 -19.83 21.42 7.65
C GLN A 2 -18.35 21.70 7.92
N ALA A 3 -18.01 22.92 8.36
CA ALA A 3 -16.64 23.27 8.73
C ALA A 3 -16.09 22.38 9.88
N VAL A 4 -16.85 22.16 10.94
CA VAL A 4 -16.46 21.29 12.06
C VAL A 4 -16.20 19.86 11.58
N ARG A 5 -17.10 19.29 10.75
CA ARG A 5 -16.94 17.94 10.18
C ARG A 5 -15.70 17.81 9.31
N ARG A 6 -15.30 18.86 8.60
CA ARG A 6 -14.09 18.86 7.75
C ARG A 6 -12.83 18.57 8.53
N TYR A 7 -12.71 19.11 9.74
CA TYR A 7 -11.53 18.88 10.59
C TYR A 7 -11.54 17.53 11.30
N ASP A 8 -12.70 16.86 11.38
CA ASP A 8 -12.86 15.52 11.98
C ASP A 8 -12.23 15.42 13.38
N VAL A 9 -12.49 16.45 14.19
CA VAL A 9 -11.86 16.58 15.52
C VAL A 9 -12.78 16.11 16.64
N LEU A 10 -14.10 16.01 16.40
CA LEU A 10 -15.06 15.57 17.41
C LEU A 10 -14.83 14.10 17.78
N ASP A 11 -15.04 13.79 19.05
CA ASP A 11 -14.94 12.44 19.60
C ASP A 11 -13.57 11.75 19.37
N THR A 12 -12.52 12.55 19.11
CA THR A 12 -11.16 12.06 18.95
C THR A 12 -10.46 11.94 20.29
N PRO A 13 -9.52 11.00 20.46
CA PRO A 13 -8.77 10.82 21.71
C PRO A 13 -8.07 12.09 22.18
N PRO A 14 -7.76 12.20 23.49
CA PRO A 14 -6.91 13.25 24.02
C PRO A 14 -5.60 13.38 23.24
N ASP A 15 -5.10 14.59 23.12
CA ASP A 15 -3.94 14.91 22.30
C ASP A 15 -3.00 15.84 23.03
N GLY A 16 -1.81 15.37 23.36
CA GLY A 16 -0.83 16.10 24.13
C GLY A 16 -0.37 17.43 23.51
N ALA A 17 -0.62 17.69 22.21
CA ALA A 17 -0.35 19.00 21.62
C ALA A 17 -1.36 20.03 22.12
N PHE A 18 -2.65 19.72 22.07
CA PHE A 18 -3.71 20.59 22.56
C PHE A 18 -3.71 20.69 24.10
N ASP A 19 -3.39 19.60 24.80
CA ASP A 19 -3.29 19.59 26.26
C ASP A 19 -2.17 20.51 26.77
N ARG A 20 -1.07 20.62 26.02
CA ARG A 20 -0.03 21.61 26.34
C ARG A 20 -0.53 23.04 26.19
N VAL A 21 -1.35 23.33 25.18
CA VAL A 21 -1.89 24.69 24.99
C VAL A 21 -2.84 25.06 26.13
N THR A 22 -3.78 24.19 26.53
CA THR A 22 -4.67 24.46 27.66
C THR A 22 -3.88 24.61 28.97
N ALA A 23 -2.87 23.78 29.23
CA ALA A 23 -2.02 23.91 30.41
C ALA A 23 -1.19 25.20 30.38
N ILE A 24 -0.71 25.66 29.24
CA ILE A 24 0.01 26.95 29.09
C ILE A 24 -0.95 28.10 29.34
N ALA A 25 -2.15 28.09 28.71
CA ALA A 25 -3.17 29.10 28.92
C ALA A 25 -3.54 29.24 30.39
N ALA A 26 -3.82 28.13 31.08
CA ALA A 26 -4.12 28.14 32.53
C ALA A 26 -3.02 28.81 33.38
N ARG A 27 -1.76 28.54 33.03
CA ARG A 27 -0.60 29.12 33.74
C ARG A 27 -0.39 30.61 33.42
N ILE A 28 -0.48 31.02 32.16
CA ILE A 28 -0.29 32.43 31.75
C ILE A 28 -1.35 33.31 32.41
N PHE A 29 -2.58 32.86 32.42
CA PHE A 29 -3.71 33.59 32.98
C PHE A 29 -3.86 33.38 34.49
N ASN A 30 -3.09 32.45 35.07
CA ASN A 30 -3.20 32.04 36.46
C ASN A 30 -4.65 31.70 36.85
N VAL A 31 -5.34 30.89 36.03
CA VAL A 31 -6.72 30.46 36.20
C VAL A 31 -6.79 28.94 36.42
N PRO A 32 -7.82 28.44 37.12
CA PRO A 32 -7.96 27.02 37.37
C PRO A 32 -8.44 26.25 36.14
N ILE A 33 -9.07 26.88 35.15
CA ILE A 33 -9.70 26.21 34.02
C ILE A 33 -9.29 26.86 32.69
N ALA A 34 -8.86 26.01 31.74
CA ALA A 34 -8.68 26.40 30.36
C ALA A 34 -9.18 25.28 29.42
N ILE A 35 -9.83 25.66 28.33
CA ILE A 35 -10.50 24.71 27.45
C ILE A 35 -10.28 25.07 25.97
N ILE A 36 -9.97 24.07 25.15
CA ILE A 36 -10.18 24.12 23.70
C ILE A 36 -11.50 23.41 23.41
N SER A 37 -12.50 24.18 23.07
CA SER A 37 -13.85 23.68 22.80
C SER A 37 -14.15 23.68 21.31
N ILE A 38 -14.98 22.70 20.87
CA ILE A 38 -15.58 22.65 19.55
C ILE A 38 -17.11 22.68 19.74
N VAL A 39 -17.79 23.60 19.08
CA VAL A 39 -19.23 23.77 19.20
C VAL A 39 -19.92 22.91 18.14
N ASP A 40 -20.59 21.86 18.59
CA ASP A 40 -21.41 20.97 17.77
C ASP A 40 -22.87 21.43 17.74
N HIS A 41 -23.76 20.64 17.15
CA HIS A 41 -25.18 20.93 16.99
C HIS A 41 -25.89 21.11 18.32
N ASP A 42 -25.68 20.19 19.23
CA ASP A 42 -26.37 20.05 20.51
C ASP A 42 -25.48 20.12 21.75
N ARG A 43 -24.15 20.10 21.55
CA ARG A 43 -23.14 20.07 22.60
C ARG A 43 -21.96 20.98 22.31
N ILE A 44 -21.19 21.24 23.33
CA ILE A 44 -19.84 21.80 23.27
C ILE A 44 -18.90 20.69 23.73
N TRP A 45 -18.13 20.17 22.79
CA TRP A 45 -17.17 19.13 23.05
C TRP A 45 -15.77 19.72 23.32
N PHE A 46 -15.07 19.18 24.30
CA PHE A 46 -13.75 19.68 24.71
C PHE A 46 -12.66 18.85 24.08
N LYS A 47 -12.00 19.41 23.06
CA LYS A 47 -10.82 18.78 22.44
C LYS A 47 -9.68 18.65 23.41
N SER A 48 -9.55 19.63 24.31
CA SER A 48 -8.65 19.61 25.45
C SER A 48 -9.22 20.47 26.58
N HIS A 49 -8.97 20.07 27.80
CA HIS A 49 -9.38 20.80 28.98
C HIS A 49 -8.36 20.67 30.11
N HIS A 50 -8.20 21.72 30.87
CA HIS A 50 -7.41 21.77 32.10
C HIS A 50 -8.35 22.15 33.26
N GLY A 51 -8.24 21.45 34.38
CA GLY A 51 -8.99 21.78 35.60
C GLY A 51 -10.47 21.41 35.65
N LEU A 52 -10.95 20.65 34.66
CA LEU A 52 -12.32 20.11 34.65
C LEU A 52 -12.33 18.59 34.53
N PRO A 53 -13.29 17.88 35.16
CA PRO A 53 -13.44 16.43 35.05
C PRO A 53 -14.39 15.98 33.93
N VAL A 54 -14.84 16.88 33.05
CA VAL A 54 -15.85 16.61 32.01
C VAL A 54 -15.27 16.88 30.63
N GLU A 55 -15.70 16.09 29.65
CA GLU A 55 -15.24 16.16 28.25
C GLU A 55 -16.18 16.93 27.34
N GLN A 56 -17.37 17.22 27.80
CA GLN A 56 -18.40 17.97 27.06
C GLN A 56 -19.45 18.53 27.99
N ILE A 57 -20.20 19.51 27.50
CA ILE A 57 -21.43 20.05 28.10
C ILE A 57 -22.51 20.24 27.02
N ASP A 58 -23.75 20.42 27.44
CA ASP A 58 -24.80 20.83 26.52
C ASP A 58 -24.48 22.19 25.89
N ARG A 59 -24.88 22.38 24.66
CA ARG A 59 -24.63 23.63 23.91
C ARG A 59 -25.18 24.85 24.66
N GLU A 60 -26.36 24.74 25.24
CA GLU A 60 -26.90 25.69 26.17
C GLU A 60 -26.87 25.08 27.59
N PRO A 61 -26.27 25.73 28.55
CA PRO A 61 -25.92 27.16 28.68
C PRO A 61 -24.44 27.51 28.36
N GLY A 62 -23.77 26.79 27.49
CA GLY A 62 -22.31 27.00 27.27
C GLY A 62 -21.98 28.37 26.67
N LEU A 63 -21.12 29.13 27.32
CA LEU A 63 -20.67 30.46 26.89
C LEU A 63 -19.85 30.40 25.56
N CYS A 64 -19.21 29.28 25.26
CA CYS A 64 -18.50 29.09 24.01
C CYS A 64 -19.42 29.15 22.79
N ALA A 65 -20.69 28.74 22.93
CA ALA A 65 -21.71 28.86 21.87
C ALA A 65 -22.04 30.32 21.55
N SER A 66 -22.03 31.19 22.56
CA SER A 66 -22.18 32.63 22.39
C SER A 66 -20.94 33.28 21.80
N ALA A 67 -19.77 32.84 22.25
CA ALA A 67 -18.48 33.38 21.80
C ALA A 67 -18.22 33.17 20.29
N ILE A 68 -18.67 32.06 19.71
CA ILE A 68 -18.47 31.79 18.26
C ILE A 68 -19.38 32.60 17.33
N LEU A 69 -20.36 33.37 17.85
CA LEU A 69 -21.25 34.20 17.03
C LEU A 69 -20.55 35.42 16.45
N HIS A 70 -19.41 35.80 17.01
CA HIS A 70 -18.58 36.93 16.61
C HIS A 70 -17.13 36.47 16.43
N SER A 71 -16.34 37.26 15.70
CA SER A 71 -14.91 36.98 15.50
C SER A 71 -14.04 37.61 16.59
N ASP A 72 -14.59 38.56 17.34
CA ASP A 72 -13.89 39.23 18.44
C ASP A 72 -13.88 38.35 19.71
N PRO A 73 -12.88 38.52 20.58
CA PRO A 73 -12.83 37.85 21.88
C PRO A 73 -14.09 38.11 22.72
N TYR A 74 -14.65 37.05 23.28
CA TYR A 74 -15.79 37.17 24.20
C TYR A 74 -15.28 37.18 25.62
N ILE A 75 -15.36 38.36 26.27
CA ILE A 75 -14.76 38.61 27.59
C ILE A 75 -15.83 39.01 28.59
N LEU A 76 -15.81 38.36 29.76
CA LEU A 76 -16.61 38.65 30.94
C LEU A 76 -15.66 38.73 32.14
N GLU A 77 -15.28 39.94 32.57
CA GLU A 77 -14.43 40.15 33.74
C GLU A 77 -15.20 39.85 35.05
N ASP A 78 -16.50 40.16 35.07
CA ASP A 78 -17.44 39.79 36.14
C ASP A 78 -18.75 39.32 35.51
N ALA A 79 -18.85 38.02 35.25
CA ALA A 79 -20.01 37.41 34.66
C ALA A 79 -21.31 37.58 35.46
N SER A 80 -21.19 37.82 36.77
CA SER A 80 -22.35 38.06 37.67
C SER A 80 -23.00 39.46 37.48
N LYS A 81 -22.32 40.35 36.78
CA LYS A 81 -22.81 41.71 36.51
C LYS A 81 -23.05 42.00 35.03
N ASP A 82 -22.59 41.12 34.14
CA ASP A 82 -22.72 41.29 32.70
C ASP A 82 -24.08 40.83 32.21
N VAL A 83 -24.79 41.70 31.51
CA VAL A 83 -26.15 41.42 31.03
C VAL A 83 -26.22 40.20 30.08
N ARG A 84 -25.10 39.84 29.42
CA ARG A 84 -24.99 38.70 28.51
C ARG A 84 -24.98 37.36 29.23
N SER A 85 -24.69 37.35 30.54
CA SER A 85 -24.45 36.13 31.32
C SER A 85 -25.22 36.03 32.64
N LEU A 86 -25.93 37.07 33.05
CA LEU A 86 -26.67 37.12 34.34
C LEU A 86 -27.57 35.92 34.61
N THR A 87 -28.29 35.44 33.59
CA THR A 87 -29.22 34.31 33.68
C THR A 87 -28.62 32.97 33.33
N ASN A 88 -27.34 32.95 32.98
CA ASN A 88 -26.64 31.72 32.58
C ASN A 88 -26.52 30.78 33.79
N PRO A 89 -26.97 29.52 33.70
CA PRO A 89 -26.85 28.56 34.79
C PRO A 89 -25.42 28.32 35.32
N LEU A 90 -24.41 28.48 34.49
CA LEU A 90 -22.98 28.35 34.91
C LEU A 90 -22.60 29.53 35.83
N VAL A 91 -23.23 30.71 35.68
CA VAL A 91 -22.96 31.91 36.45
C VAL A 91 -23.84 31.97 37.70
N ALA A 92 -25.13 31.72 37.57
CA ALA A 92 -26.13 31.81 38.63
C ALA A 92 -26.21 30.55 39.52
N GLY A 93 -25.80 29.39 39.01
CA GLY A 93 -25.85 28.10 39.71
C GLY A 93 -24.56 27.78 40.52
N ASP A 94 -24.46 26.52 40.95
CA ASP A 94 -23.41 26.03 41.86
C ASP A 94 -21.97 26.09 41.26
N PHE A 95 -21.83 26.12 39.95
CA PHE A 95 -20.57 26.25 39.28
C PHE A 95 -19.91 27.59 39.61
N GLY A 96 -20.71 28.67 39.71
CA GLY A 96 -20.26 29.96 40.18
C GLY A 96 -19.25 30.67 39.33
N LEU A 97 -19.36 30.58 37.99
CA LEU A 97 -18.50 31.25 37.04
C LEU A 97 -18.50 32.77 37.26
N ARG A 98 -17.33 33.40 37.35
CA ARG A 98 -17.17 34.87 37.47
C ARG A 98 -16.35 35.46 36.36
N PHE A 99 -15.32 34.80 35.91
CA PHE A 99 -14.45 35.23 34.80
C PHE A 99 -14.54 34.26 33.62
N TYR A 100 -14.67 34.80 32.44
CA TYR A 100 -14.57 34.07 31.16
C TYR A 100 -13.87 34.94 30.14
N ALA A 101 -12.82 34.41 29.52
CA ALA A 101 -12.23 35.01 28.32
C ALA A 101 -12.07 33.93 27.27
N GLY A 102 -12.76 34.06 26.15
CA GLY A 102 -12.74 33.11 25.05
C GLY A 102 -12.42 33.76 23.71
N VAL A 103 -11.49 33.21 22.99
CA VAL A 103 -11.15 33.60 21.62
C VAL A 103 -11.66 32.55 20.68
N PRO A 104 -12.45 32.92 19.64
CA PRO A 104 -12.93 31.99 18.65
C PRO A 104 -11.80 31.32 17.88
N LEU A 105 -11.95 30.03 17.62
CA LEU A 105 -11.08 29.25 16.72
C LEU A 105 -11.55 29.51 15.29
N HIS A 106 -10.92 30.49 14.66
CA HIS A 106 -11.31 31.03 13.38
C HIS A 106 -10.59 30.34 12.24
N THR A 107 -11.32 29.77 11.28
CA THR A 107 -10.75 29.16 10.07
C THR A 107 -10.45 30.25 9.04
N HIS A 108 -9.50 30.00 8.15
CA HIS A 108 -9.15 30.95 7.07
C HIS A 108 -10.29 31.20 6.05
N ASP A 109 -11.29 30.30 5.98
CA ASP A 109 -12.49 30.49 5.16
C ASP A 109 -13.67 31.09 5.93
N GLY A 110 -13.42 31.67 7.13
CA GLY A 110 -14.34 32.56 7.83
C GLY A 110 -15.32 31.90 8.80
N TYR A 111 -15.08 30.66 9.25
CA TYR A 111 -15.93 29.98 10.23
C TYR A 111 -15.29 29.93 11.60
N ASN A 112 -16.11 30.07 12.65
CA ASN A 112 -15.71 29.83 14.04
C ASN A 112 -16.11 28.40 14.43
N LEU A 113 -15.14 27.54 14.73
CA LEU A 113 -15.36 26.13 15.07
C LEU A 113 -15.69 25.93 16.55
N GLY A 114 -15.13 26.78 17.39
CA GLY A 114 -15.19 26.68 18.83
C GLY A 114 -14.37 27.80 19.46
N THR A 115 -13.85 27.61 20.67
CA THR A 115 -13.05 28.62 21.37
C THR A 115 -11.85 28.03 22.07
N LEU A 116 -10.77 28.79 22.17
CA LEU A 116 -9.84 28.67 23.29
C LEU A 116 -10.33 29.62 24.38
N CYS A 117 -10.65 29.10 25.55
CA CYS A 117 -11.14 29.92 26.64
C CYS A 117 -10.44 29.59 27.96
N VAL A 118 -10.40 30.60 28.82
CA VAL A 118 -9.93 30.56 30.21
C VAL A 118 -11.03 31.00 31.14
N ILE A 119 -11.17 30.33 32.29
CA ILE A 119 -12.34 30.44 33.16
C ILE A 119 -11.88 30.47 34.63
N ASP A 120 -12.54 31.34 35.41
CA ASP A 120 -12.38 31.35 36.87
C ASP A 120 -13.71 31.56 37.59
N ARG A 121 -13.74 31.17 38.86
CA ARG A 121 -14.79 31.43 39.80
C ARG A 121 -14.58 32.74 40.60
N GLU A 122 -13.50 33.43 40.31
CA GLU A 122 -13.18 34.75 40.86
C GLU A 122 -13.27 35.81 39.77
N VAL A 123 -13.64 37.01 40.14
CA VAL A 123 -13.66 38.19 39.26
C VAL A 123 -12.21 38.56 38.93
N ARG A 124 -11.93 38.76 37.62
CA ARG A 124 -10.58 39.10 37.14
C ARG A 124 -10.64 40.20 36.09
N PRO A 125 -9.82 41.23 36.25
CA PRO A 125 -9.56 42.13 35.10
C PRO A 125 -8.64 41.42 34.11
N ILE A 126 -8.77 41.79 32.84
CA ILE A 126 -7.92 41.28 31.76
C ILE A 126 -7.27 42.45 31.03
N THR A 127 -6.00 42.34 30.69
CA THR A 127 -5.26 43.35 29.94
C THR A 127 -5.30 43.04 28.44
N GLU A 128 -5.15 44.07 27.59
CA GLU A 128 -5.03 43.90 26.14
C GLU A 128 -3.93 42.90 25.77
N ARG A 129 -2.79 42.96 26.44
CA ARG A 129 -1.69 41.99 26.25
C ARG A 129 -2.12 40.56 26.51
N GLN A 130 -2.89 40.31 27.55
CA GLN A 130 -3.41 38.97 27.82
C GLN A 130 -4.40 38.52 26.76
N ILE A 131 -5.20 39.45 26.23
CA ILE A 131 -6.12 39.15 25.11
C ILE A 131 -5.30 38.75 23.87
N ASP A 132 -4.21 39.44 23.59
CA ASP A 132 -3.30 39.11 22.48
C ASP A 132 -2.61 37.76 22.69
N ASP A 133 -2.11 37.47 23.91
CA ASP A 133 -1.55 36.18 24.26
C ASP A 133 -2.58 35.03 24.02
N LEU A 134 -3.87 35.27 24.34
CA LEU A 134 -4.92 34.27 24.12
C LEU A 134 -5.24 34.09 22.62
N ARG A 135 -5.19 35.18 21.82
CA ARG A 135 -5.33 35.14 20.36
C ARG A 135 -4.19 34.34 19.73
N ASP A 136 -2.95 34.58 20.16
CA ASP A 136 -1.79 33.85 19.67
C ASP A 136 -1.90 32.35 19.95
N LEU A 137 -2.32 31.98 21.17
CA LEU A 137 -2.56 30.59 21.53
C LEU A 137 -3.71 29.97 20.71
N ALA A 138 -4.79 30.71 20.45
CA ALA A 138 -5.89 30.25 19.61
C ALA A 138 -5.44 30.05 18.16
N SER A 139 -4.60 30.94 17.65
CA SER A 139 -3.97 30.80 16.32
C SER A 139 -3.13 29.53 16.23
N LEU A 140 -2.28 29.24 17.23
CA LEU A 140 -1.50 27.99 17.31
C LEU A 140 -2.40 26.74 17.31
N VAL A 141 -3.56 26.79 17.97
CA VAL A 141 -4.56 25.70 17.91
C VAL A 141 -5.06 25.51 16.50
N MET A 142 -5.41 26.59 15.80
CA MET A 142 -5.89 26.53 14.44
C MET A 142 -4.80 26.05 13.47
N ASP A 143 -3.58 26.55 13.58
CA ASP A 143 -2.45 26.08 12.77
C ASP A 143 -2.23 24.58 12.91
N GLN A 144 -2.33 24.06 14.13
CA GLN A 144 -2.23 22.61 14.39
C GLN A 144 -3.40 21.83 13.77
N MET A 145 -4.62 22.37 13.79
CA MET A 145 -5.79 21.75 13.15
C MET A 145 -5.67 21.75 11.62
N GLU A 146 -5.23 22.87 11.02
CA GLU A 146 -5.03 23.01 9.58
C GLU A 146 -3.91 22.09 9.06
N LEU A 147 -2.81 21.97 9.81
CA LEU A 147 -1.71 21.08 9.45
C LEU A 147 -2.18 19.62 9.41
N ARG A 148 -3.00 19.20 10.38
CA ARG A 148 -3.56 17.84 10.42
C ARG A 148 -4.52 17.59 9.27
N LEU A 149 -5.39 18.54 8.99
CA LEU A 149 -6.33 18.46 7.86
C LEU A 149 -5.56 18.30 6.53
N SER A 150 -4.52 19.12 6.33
CA SER A 150 -3.67 19.06 5.14
C SER A 150 -2.95 17.72 5.03
N ALA A 151 -2.31 17.26 6.10
CA ALA A 151 -1.60 15.98 6.12
C ALA A 151 -2.54 14.80 5.81
N ARG A 152 -3.74 14.78 6.38
CA ARG A 152 -4.76 13.74 6.10
C ARG A 152 -5.20 13.78 4.65
N THR A 153 -5.50 14.96 4.11
CA THR A 153 -5.94 15.15 2.73
C THR A 153 -4.88 14.67 1.74
N GLU A 154 -3.60 14.99 1.98
CA GLU A 154 -2.49 14.53 1.15
C GLU A 154 -2.29 13.01 1.23
N LEU A 155 -2.44 12.42 2.42
CA LEU A 155 -2.37 10.96 2.58
C LEU A 155 -3.49 10.26 1.79
N GLU A 156 -4.73 10.76 1.88
CA GLU A 156 -5.86 10.22 1.12
C GLU A 156 -5.65 10.34 -0.39
N ARG A 157 -5.10 11.47 -0.87
CA ARG A 157 -4.77 11.67 -2.28
C ARG A 157 -3.69 10.70 -2.75
N ALA A 158 -2.62 10.55 -1.96
CA ALA A 158 -1.53 9.62 -2.28
C ALA A 158 -2.02 8.17 -2.34
N THR A 159 -2.87 7.77 -1.39
CA THR A 159 -3.47 6.42 -1.37
C THR A 159 -4.31 6.17 -2.62
N ARG A 160 -5.21 7.10 -2.96
CA ARG A 160 -6.05 6.98 -4.18
C ARG A 160 -5.22 6.95 -5.46
N ALA A 161 -4.17 7.80 -5.55
CA ALA A 161 -3.28 7.81 -6.72
C ALA A 161 -2.53 6.48 -6.86
N ASN A 162 -2.07 5.89 -5.76
CA ASN A 162 -1.41 4.59 -5.75
C ASN A 162 -2.36 3.45 -6.17
N GLU A 163 -3.59 3.44 -5.64
CA GLU A 163 -4.63 2.47 -6.04
C GLU A 163 -4.93 2.56 -7.54
N GLN A 164 -5.07 3.78 -8.07
CA GLN A 164 -5.33 4.01 -9.50
C GLN A 164 -4.16 3.57 -10.36
N ALA A 165 -2.92 3.85 -9.96
CA ALA A 165 -1.72 3.39 -10.66
C ALA A 165 -1.64 1.85 -10.71
N ASN A 166 -1.97 1.19 -9.61
CA ASN A 166 -2.01 -0.27 -9.54
C ASN A 166 -3.08 -0.88 -10.47
N LEU A 167 -4.27 -0.28 -10.51
CA LEU A 167 -5.34 -0.71 -11.43
C LEU A 167 -4.92 -0.55 -12.89
N MET A 168 -4.31 0.60 -13.25
CA MET A 168 -3.79 0.83 -14.60
C MET A 168 -2.67 -0.16 -14.96
N GLY A 169 -1.76 -0.46 -14.03
CA GLY A 169 -0.72 -1.46 -14.22
C GLY A 169 -1.29 -2.82 -14.62
N ARG A 170 -2.28 -3.32 -13.87
CA ARG A 170 -2.98 -4.59 -14.18
C ARG A 170 -3.65 -4.57 -15.55
N GLU A 171 -4.34 -3.47 -15.90
CA GLU A 171 -5.00 -3.35 -17.21
C GLU A 171 -3.99 -3.41 -18.36
N ILE A 172 -2.83 -2.74 -18.23
CA ILE A 172 -1.75 -2.79 -19.23
C ILE A 172 -1.23 -4.22 -19.38
N GLU A 173 -0.96 -4.91 -18.28
CA GLU A 173 -0.46 -6.27 -18.30
C GLU A 173 -1.47 -7.25 -18.91
N HIS A 174 -2.78 -7.11 -18.61
CA HIS A 174 -3.83 -7.87 -19.26
C HIS A 174 -3.87 -7.63 -20.77
N ARG A 175 -3.74 -6.38 -21.21
CA ARG A 175 -3.69 -6.02 -22.64
C ARG A 175 -2.45 -6.59 -23.32
N VAL A 176 -1.31 -6.57 -22.67
CA VAL A 176 -0.07 -7.21 -23.18
C VAL A 176 -0.27 -8.70 -23.36
N ALA A 177 -0.78 -9.41 -22.35
CA ALA A 177 -1.06 -10.85 -22.45
C ALA A 177 -2.03 -11.18 -23.60
N ASN A 178 -3.12 -10.41 -23.75
CA ASN A 178 -4.09 -10.58 -24.84
C ASN A 178 -3.47 -10.30 -26.21
N SER A 179 -2.66 -9.26 -26.35
CA SER A 179 -1.96 -8.94 -27.59
C SER A 179 -0.98 -10.04 -28.00
N LEU A 180 -0.23 -10.58 -27.06
CA LEU A 180 0.68 -11.70 -27.30
C LEU A 180 -0.09 -12.96 -27.73
N GLN A 181 -1.23 -13.24 -27.11
CA GLN A 181 -2.10 -14.37 -27.51
C GLN A 181 -2.66 -14.20 -28.92
N PHE A 182 -3.03 -12.98 -29.31
CA PHE A 182 -3.47 -12.65 -30.65
C PHE A 182 -2.35 -12.87 -31.69
N VAL A 183 -1.11 -12.38 -31.38
CA VAL A 183 0.06 -12.62 -32.24
C VAL A 183 0.35 -14.11 -32.39
N SER A 184 0.28 -14.88 -31.30
CA SER A 184 0.45 -16.34 -31.36
C SER A 184 -0.58 -17.01 -32.31
N SER A 185 -1.83 -16.56 -32.26
CA SER A 185 -2.90 -17.06 -33.12
C SER A 185 -2.66 -16.72 -34.60
N ILE A 186 -2.21 -15.51 -34.90
CA ILE A 186 -1.83 -15.10 -36.27
C ILE A 186 -0.69 -15.97 -36.82
N LEU A 187 0.35 -16.20 -36.02
CA LEU A 187 1.49 -17.02 -36.41
C LEU A 187 1.03 -18.46 -36.78
N ARG A 188 0.12 -19.05 -35.98
CA ARG A 188 -0.48 -20.36 -36.30
C ARG A 188 -1.28 -20.35 -37.60
N LEU A 189 -2.07 -19.28 -37.83
CA LEU A 189 -2.85 -19.15 -39.08
C LEU A 189 -1.92 -19.04 -40.30
N GLN A 190 -0.84 -18.27 -40.22
CA GLN A 190 0.17 -18.14 -41.28
C GLN A 190 0.86 -19.48 -41.55
N GLY A 191 1.18 -20.24 -40.50
CA GLY A 191 1.78 -21.57 -40.62
C GLY A 191 0.91 -22.56 -41.39
N ARG A 192 -0.43 -22.40 -41.41
CA ARG A 192 -1.34 -23.28 -42.18
C ARG A 192 -1.33 -23.00 -43.68
N GLN A 193 -0.76 -21.87 -44.11
CA GLN A 193 -0.80 -21.43 -45.53
C GLN A 193 0.53 -21.61 -46.26
N VAL A 194 1.55 -22.17 -45.57
CA VAL A 194 2.92 -22.31 -46.09
C VAL A 194 3.32 -23.80 -46.17
N PRO A 195 4.38 -24.14 -46.96
CA PRO A 195 4.92 -25.50 -46.99
C PRO A 195 5.32 -26.02 -45.59
N LYS A 196 5.30 -27.35 -45.43
CA LYS A 196 5.41 -28.03 -44.15
C LYS A 196 6.71 -27.70 -43.37
N ASP A 197 7.80 -27.53 -44.06
CA ASP A 197 9.10 -27.12 -43.54
C ASP A 197 9.07 -25.70 -42.94
N VAL A 198 8.38 -24.78 -43.60
CA VAL A 198 8.17 -23.40 -43.11
C VAL A 198 7.12 -23.34 -42.01
N ALA A 199 6.04 -24.18 -42.10
CA ALA A 199 4.99 -24.26 -41.09
C ALA A 199 5.53 -24.59 -39.69
N GLU A 200 6.53 -25.46 -39.60
CA GLU A 200 7.19 -25.77 -38.30
C GLU A 200 7.87 -24.59 -37.67
N HIS A 201 8.38 -23.64 -38.47
CA HIS A 201 8.98 -22.40 -37.93
C HIS A 201 7.91 -21.46 -37.33
N PHE A 202 6.74 -21.34 -37.99
CA PHE A 202 5.61 -20.59 -37.50
C PHE A 202 5.05 -21.17 -36.20
N GLU A 203 4.90 -22.51 -36.14
CA GLU A 203 4.45 -23.20 -34.93
C GLU A 203 5.39 -22.96 -33.76
N ARG A 204 6.71 -23.08 -33.97
CA ARG A 204 7.70 -22.79 -32.96
C ARG A 204 7.64 -21.34 -32.47
N ALA A 205 7.46 -20.38 -33.37
CA ALA A 205 7.30 -18.98 -33.04
C ALA A 205 6.01 -18.72 -32.23
N ALA A 206 4.89 -19.32 -32.66
CA ALA A 206 3.61 -19.23 -31.99
C ALA A 206 3.66 -19.80 -30.56
N HIS A 207 4.30 -20.95 -30.37
CA HIS A 207 4.50 -21.56 -29.06
C HIS A 207 5.27 -20.65 -28.12
N ARG A 208 6.32 -19.97 -28.58
CA ARG A 208 7.14 -19.05 -27.78
C ARG A 208 6.37 -17.80 -27.38
N VAL A 209 5.67 -17.17 -28.31
CA VAL A 209 4.82 -16.02 -28.01
C VAL A 209 3.72 -16.41 -27.01
N GLY A 210 3.13 -17.59 -27.18
CA GLY A 210 2.16 -18.15 -26.24
C GLY A 210 2.75 -18.41 -24.84
N ALA A 211 4.03 -18.83 -24.77
CA ALA A 211 4.72 -19.00 -23.50
C ALA A 211 4.88 -17.68 -22.74
N VAL A 212 5.31 -16.63 -23.45
CA VAL A 212 5.41 -15.29 -22.85
C VAL A 212 4.05 -14.82 -22.34
N ALA A 213 2.98 -15.03 -23.11
CA ALA A 213 1.63 -14.66 -22.69
C ALA A 213 1.17 -15.41 -21.43
N ARG A 214 1.50 -16.72 -21.30
CA ARG A 214 1.19 -17.51 -20.09
C ARG A 214 1.94 -17.02 -18.88
N VAL A 215 3.26 -16.78 -19.01
CA VAL A 215 4.10 -16.24 -17.92
C VAL A 215 3.54 -14.91 -17.43
N HIS A 216 3.16 -14.00 -18.32
CA HIS A 216 2.51 -12.74 -17.96
C HIS A 216 1.19 -12.96 -17.22
N ARG A 217 0.35 -13.89 -17.66
CA ARG A 217 -0.95 -14.16 -17.03
C ARG A 217 -0.80 -14.68 -15.60
N HIS A 218 0.10 -15.64 -15.37
CA HIS A 218 0.31 -16.21 -14.03
C HIS A 218 0.85 -15.20 -13.02
N LEU A 219 1.51 -14.13 -13.47
CA LEU A 219 1.99 -13.06 -12.61
C LEU A 219 0.90 -12.05 -12.23
N LEU A 220 -0.16 -11.94 -13.03
CA LEU A 220 -1.33 -11.10 -12.74
C LEU A 220 -2.16 -11.60 -11.57
N ASP A 221 -2.18 -12.92 -11.34
CA ASP A 221 -2.93 -13.54 -10.26
C ASP A 221 -2.27 -13.34 -8.88
N GLU A 222 -1.02 -12.90 -8.84
CA GLU A 222 -0.30 -12.59 -7.61
C GLU A 222 -0.29 -11.08 -7.38
N GLU A 223 -1.14 -10.61 -6.48
CA GLU A 223 -1.31 -9.21 -6.11
C GLU A 223 0.02 -8.54 -5.78
N ASN A 224 0.48 -7.61 -6.62
CA ASN A 224 1.51 -6.57 -6.36
C ASN A 224 2.67 -6.95 -5.41
N VAL A 225 3.08 -8.21 -5.43
CA VAL A 225 4.10 -8.71 -4.52
C VAL A 225 5.46 -8.59 -5.21
N ALA A 226 6.37 -7.85 -4.60
CA ALA A 226 7.75 -7.75 -5.08
C ALA A 226 8.44 -9.14 -5.15
N TYR A 227 7.90 -10.11 -4.42
CA TYR A 227 8.37 -11.48 -4.31
C TYR A 227 7.24 -12.48 -4.48
N VAL A 228 7.50 -13.52 -5.26
CA VAL A 228 6.55 -14.57 -5.64
C VAL A 228 7.06 -15.92 -5.12
N SER A 229 6.15 -16.78 -4.62
CA SER A 229 6.48 -18.16 -4.28
C SER A 229 6.89 -18.94 -5.53
N ALA A 230 8.18 -19.27 -5.64
CA ALA A 230 8.74 -19.95 -6.80
C ALA A 230 8.11 -21.33 -7.03
N LEU A 231 7.97 -22.13 -5.99
CA LEU A 231 7.43 -23.48 -6.11
C LEU A 231 5.94 -23.48 -6.49
N ALA A 232 5.14 -22.58 -5.90
CA ALA A 232 3.73 -22.45 -6.24
C ALA A 232 3.56 -22.02 -7.70
N TYR A 233 4.33 -21.04 -8.17
CA TYR A 233 4.36 -20.60 -9.56
C TYR A 233 4.76 -21.73 -10.53
N ILE A 234 5.87 -22.45 -10.23
CA ILE A 234 6.35 -23.58 -11.05
C ILE A 234 5.28 -24.66 -11.14
N ARG A 235 4.60 -25.00 -10.07
CA ARG A 235 3.52 -26.01 -10.06
C ARG A 235 2.37 -25.61 -10.97
N ARG A 236 1.89 -24.36 -10.91
CA ARG A 236 0.82 -23.85 -11.78
C ARG A 236 1.21 -23.89 -13.25
N LEU A 237 2.40 -23.36 -13.58
CA LEU A 237 2.87 -23.34 -14.95
C LEU A 237 3.09 -24.75 -15.52
N CYS A 238 3.61 -25.69 -14.71
CA CYS A 238 3.78 -27.10 -15.12
C CYS A 238 2.45 -27.82 -15.33
N ALA A 239 1.41 -27.54 -14.52
CA ALA A 239 0.07 -28.08 -14.72
C ALA A 239 -0.49 -27.65 -16.07
N ASP A 240 -0.44 -26.35 -16.41
CA ASP A 240 -0.87 -25.85 -17.73
C ASP A 240 -0.07 -26.47 -18.89
N LEU A 241 1.24 -26.65 -18.71
CA LEU A 241 2.08 -27.27 -19.74
C LEU A 241 1.76 -28.75 -19.93
N ALA A 242 1.48 -29.47 -18.86
CA ALA A 242 1.07 -30.89 -18.91
C ALA A 242 -0.23 -31.05 -19.73
N ASP A 243 -1.22 -30.19 -19.46
CA ASP A 243 -2.49 -30.19 -20.18
C ASP A 243 -2.32 -29.88 -21.69
N ILE A 244 -1.50 -28.87 -22.01
CA ILE A 244 -1.28 -28.45 -23.41
C ILE A 244 -0.47 -29.48 -24.22
N LEU A 245 0.53 -30.08 -23.58
CA LEU A 245 1.45 -31.01 -24.26
C LEU A 245 0.96 -32.46 -24.22
N GLY A 246 -0.02 -32.76 -23.36
CA GLY A 246 -0.56 -34.12 -23.18
C GLY A 246 0.47 -35.10 -22.57
N VAL A 247 1.39 -34.59 -21.75
CA VAL A 247 2.44 -35.39 -21.11
C VAL A 247 2.44 -35.18 -19.58
N PRO A 248 2.68 -36.24 -18.79
CA PRO A 248 2.71 -36.08 -17.34
C PRO A 248 3.94 -35.27 -16.89
N VAL A 249 3.72 -34.26 -16.06
CA VAL A 249 4.77 -33.43 -15.45
C VAL A 249 4.66 -33.51 -13.94
N ALA A 250 5.69 -34.07 -13.28
CA ALA A 250 5.79 -34.12 -11.82
C ALA A 250 6.66 -32.96 -11.32
N VAL A 251 6.21 -32.26 -10.27
CA VAL A 251 6.93 -31.12 -9.69
C VAL A 251 7.26 -31.38 -8.24
N ASN A 252 8.56 -31.32 -7.93
CA ASN A 252 9.12 -31.47 -6.59
C ASN A 252 9.95 -30.24 -6.23
N GLY A 253 10.12 -29.92 -4.94
CA GLY A 253 11.06 -28.86 -4.56
C GLY A 253 10.72 -28.18 -3.25
N GLU A 254 11.51 -27.15 -2.99
CA GLU A 254 11.46 -26.34 -1.76
C GLU A 254 10.87 -24.97 -2.05
N GLU A 255 10.14 -24.42 -1.08
CA GLU A 255 9.62 -23.06 -1.19
C GLU A 255 10.73 -22.02 -1.12
N ALA A 256 10.67 -21.06 -2.03
CA ALA A 256 11.53 -19.89 -2.01
C ALA A 256 10.81 -18.68 -2.57
N GLN A 257 11.10 -17.52 -2.03
CA GLN A 257 10.63 -16.24 -2.56
C GLN A 257 11.62 -15.73 -3.59
N LEU A 258 11.14 -15.41 -4.78
CA LEU A 258 11.93 -14.82 -5.87
C LEU A 258 11.26 -13.53 -6.35
N THR A 259 12.06 -12.58 -6.86
CA THR A 259 11.48 -11.36 -7.43
C THR A 259 10.66 -11.68 -8.68
N THR A 260 9.64 -10.87 -8.95
CA THR A 260 8.80 -11.00 -10.15
C THR A 260 9.62 -11.10 -11.43
N LYS A 261 10.69 -10.31 -11.57
CA LYS A 261 11.62 -10.36 -12.71
C LYS A 261 12.34 -11.70 -12.85
N THR A 262 12.77 -12.27 -11.73
CA THR A 262 13.46 -13.59 -11.70
C THR A 262 12.47 -14.70 -12.10
N ILE A 263 11.26 -14.67 -11.54
CA ILE A 263 10.20 -15.63 -11.84
C ILE A 263 9.76 -15.61 -13.32
N GLN A 264 9.72 -14.43 -13.96
CA GLN A 264 9.47 -14.34 -15.41
C GLN A 264 10.50 -15.13 -16.19
N SER A 265 11.77 -14.92 -15.92
CA SER A 265 12.85 -15.65 -16.61
C SER A 265 12.83 -17.15 -16.31
N VAL A 266 12.52 -17.55 -15.08
CA VAL A 266 12.32 -18.95 -14.68
C VAL A 266 11.15 -19.57 -15.44
N GLY A 267 10.04 -18.87 -15.58
CA GLY A 267 8.87 -19.34 -16.33
C GLY A 267 9.17 -19.59 -17.82
N LEU A 268 9.89 -18.67 -18.45
CA LEU A 268 10.32 -18.85 -19.87
C LEU A 268 11.29 -20.02 -20.02
N LEU A 269 12.27 -20.15 -19.13
CA LEU A 269 13.17 -21.29 -19.09
C LEU A 269 12.42 -22.60 -18.94
N LEU A 270 11.52 -22.65 -17.97
CA LEU A 270 10.71 -23.84 -17.69
C LEU A 270 9.88 -24.25 -18.91
N ASN A 271 9.23 -23.28 -19.58
CA ASN A 271 8.48 -23.57 -20.81
C ASN A 271 9.36 -24.18 -21.92
N GLU A 272 10.56 -23.63 -22.19
CA GLU A 272 11.47 -24.16 -23.21
C GLU A 272 11.99 -25.57 -22.82
N LEU A 273 12.36 -25.76 -21.54
CA LEU A 273 12.88 -27.04 -21.05
C LEU A 273 11.84 -28.15 -21.06
N VAL A 274 10.62 -27.89 -20.57
CA VAL A 274 9.50 -28.85 -20.55
C VAL A 274 9.05 -29.19 -21.99
N THR A 275 8.97 -28.17 -22.86
CA THR A 275 8.62 -28.38 -24.26
C THR A 275 9.68 -29.24 -24.99
N ASN A 276 10.97 -29.03 -24.71
CA ASN A 276 12.04 -29.85 -25.26
C ASN A 276 11.97 -31.29 -24.74
N ALA A 277 11.74 -31.49 -23.45
CA ALA A 277 11.54 -32.79 -22.83
C ALA A 277 10.33 -33.54 -23.43
N ALA A 278 9.20 -32.85 -23.68
CA ALA A 278 8.03 -33.44 -24.33
C ALA A 278 8.28 -33.83 -25.79
N LYS A 279 9.08 -33.07 -26.56
CA LYS A 279 9.37 -33.33 -27.97
C LYS A 279 10.44 -34.40 -28.23
N HIS A 280 11.47 -34.42 -27.39
CA HIS A 280 12.68 -35.21 -27.61
C HIS A 280 12.89 -36.31 -26.59
N GLY A 281 12.22 -36.21 -25.44
CA GLY A 281 12.24 -37.18 -24.38
C GLY A 281 11.12 -38.22 -24.47
N ALA A 282 10.89 -38.95 -23.41
CA ALA A 282 9.79 -39.89 -23.22
C ALA A 282 9.44 -39.99 -21.72
N GLY A 283 8.32 -40.65 -21.43
CA GLY A 283 7.90 -40.90 -20.04
C GLY A 283 7.43 -39.67 -19.30
N THR A 284 7.59 -39.69 -17.99
CA THR A 284 7.21 -38.58 -17.11
C THR A 284 8.32 -37.52 -17.07
N ILE A 285 7.93 -36.26 -17.28
CA ILE A 285 8.86 -35.13 -17.11
C ILE A 285 8.91 -34.76 -15.62
N THR A 286 10.09 -34.79 -15.02
CA THR A 286 10.29 -34.39 -13.62
C THR A 286 10.92 -33.02 -13.55
N VAL A 287 10.23 -32.08 -12.91
CA VAL A 287 10.72 -30.73 -12.61
C VAL A 287 11.08 -30.66 -11.13
N SER A 288 12.29 -30.24 -10.82
CA SER A 288 12.71 -30.04 -9.43
C SER A 288 13.28 -28.65 -9.22
N PHE A 289 12.89 -28.01 -8.12
CA PHE A 289 13.39 -26.71 -7.72
C PHE A 289 13.97 -26.79 -6.31
N ALA A 290 15.24 -26.36 -6.18
CA ALA A 290 15.90 -26.28 -4.88
C ALA A 290 16.48 -24.86 -4.71
N ALA A 291 16.44 -24.34 -3.50
CA ALA A 291 16.99 -23.05 -3.14
C ALA A 291 17.87 -23.15 -1.90
N THR A 292 19.07 -22.63 -1.98
CA THR A 292 19.98 -22.42 -0.85
C THR A 292 19.91 -20.96 -0.42
N LYS A 293 20.76 -20.55 0.54
CA LYS A 293 20.90 -19.13 0.90
C LYS A 293 21.47 -18.29 -0.24
N SER A 294 22.35 -18.83 -1.08
CA SER A 294 23.06 -18.11 -2.14
C SER A 294 22.54 -18.39 -3.55
N ASP A 295 22.02 -19.59 -3.79
CA ASP A 295 21.75 -20.07 -5.14
C ASP A 295 20.39 -20.78 -5.24
N CYS A 296 19.82 -20.75 -6.45
CA CYS A 296 18.68 -21.52 -6.88
C CYS A 296 19.09 -22.52 -7.97
N LYS A 297 18.47 -23.68 -7.95
CA LYS A 297 18.67 -24.74 -8.93
C LYS A 297 17.34 -25.23 -9.47
N LEU A 298 17.11 -25.06 -10.76
CA LEU A 298 15.97 -25.60 -11.49
C LEU A 298 16.46 -26.78 -12.33
N SER A 299 15.83 -27.94 -12.21
CA SER A 299 16.14 -29.09 -13.07
C SER A 299 14.87 -29.60 -13.76
N VAL A 300 15.03 -30.01 -15.03
CA VAL A 300 13.98 -30.64 -15.83
C VAL A 300 14.55 -31.88 -16.45
N CYS A 301 14.00 -33.05 -16.09
CA CYS A 301 14.50 -34.35 -16.49
C CYS A 301 13.41 -35.13 -17.24
N ASP A 302 13.76 -35.85 -18.30
CA ASP A 302 12.92 -36.81 -19.05
C ASP A 302 13.46 -38.25 -18.92
N GLU A 303 12.68 -39.22 -19.38
CA GLU A 303 12.99 -40.66 -19.38
C GLU A 303 13.32 -41.18 -20.79
N GLY A 304 13.67 -40.29 -21.73
CA GLY A 304 13.92 -40.65 -23.12
C GLY A 304 15.27 -41.36 -23.36
N LYS A 305 15.74 -41.31 -24.60
CA LYS A 305 17.01 -41.98 -25.03
C LYS A 305 18.24 -41.24 -24.55
N GLY A 306 18.11 -40.09 -23.92
CA GLY A 306 19.26 -39.25 -23.52
C GLY A 306 19.87 -38.48 -24.69
N LEU A 307 20.93 -37.72 -24.37
CA LEU A 307 21.70 -36.98 -25.37
C LEU A 307 22.70 -37.88 -26.08
N PRO A 308 22.98 -37.62 -27.37
CA PRO A 308 23.98 -38.41 -28.11
C PRO A 308 25.36 -38.27 -27.45
N PRO A 309 26.22 -39.31 -27.57
CA PRO A 309 27.60 -39.25 -27.08
C PRO A 309 28.34 -38.04 -27.66
N GLY A 310 29.01 -37.27 -26.80
CA GLY A 310 29.76 -36.08 -27.23
C GLY A 310 28.84 -34.84 -27.46
N PHE A 311 27.63 -34.85 -26.97
CA PHE A 311 26.77 -33.66 -27.05
C PHE A 311 27.40 -32.48 -26.33
N ASP A 312 27.75 -31.45 -27.11
CA ASP A 312 28.24 -30.17 -26.59
C ASP A 312 27.10 -29.13 -26.68
N PHE A 313 26.65 -28.66 -25.52
CA PHE A 313 25.61 -27.62 -25.42
C PHE A 313 26.05 -26.33 -26.15
N ALA A 314 27.31 -25.91 -26.01
CA ALA A 314 27.83 -24.68 -26.59
C ALA A 314 27.91 -24.71 -28.13
N ALA A 315 28.11 -25.90 -28.70
CA ALA A 315 28.20 -26.10 -30.16
C ALA A 315 26.82 -26.17 -30.85
N GLN A 316 25.72 -26.22 -30.10
CA GLN A 316 24.39 -26.39 -30.68
C GLN A 316 23.83 -25.08 -31.23
N ASN A 317 23.35 -25.11 -32.47
CA ASN A 317 22.77 -23.96 -33.17
C ASN A 317 21.25 -23.84 -33.03
N GLY A 318 20.59 -24.74 -32.30
CA GLY A 318 19.14 -24.73 -32.11
C GLY A 318 18.67 -23.48 -31.38
N LEU A 319 17.64 -22.80 -31.92
CA LEU A 319 17.16 -21.54 -31.34
C LEU A 319 16.63 -21.72 -29.89
N GLY A 320 16.04 -22.88 -29.53
CA GLY A 320 15.62 -23.19 -28.15
C GLY A 320 16.80 -23.22 -27.17
N ILE A 321 17.88 -23.85 -27.58
CA ILE A 321 19.13 -23.95 -26.79
C ILE A 321 19.74 -22.56 -26.57
N LYS A 322 19.77 -21.71 -27.62
CA LYS A 322 20.24 -20.32 -27.50
C LYS A 322 19.37 -19.48 -26.53
N ILE A 323 18.04 -19.68 -26.54
CA ILE A 323 17.15 -18.99 -25.59
C ILE A 323 17.41 -19.44 -24.16
N ILE A 324 17.58 -20.74 -23.92
CA ILE A 324 17.92 -21.28 -22.60
C ILE A 324 19.22 -20.67 -22.08
N ASP A 325 20.24 -20.59 -22.92
CA ASP A 325 21.57 -19.99 -22.57
C ASP A 325 21.40 -18.48 -22.21
N VAL A 326 20.71 -17.73 -23.08
CA VAL A 326 20.48 -16.30 -22.85
C VAL A 326 19.71 -16.05 -21.55
N LEU A 327 18.65 -16.80 -21.30
CA LEU A 327 17.83 -16.65 -20.09
C LEU A 327 18.63 -17.05 -18.83
N ALA A 328 19.41 -18.11 -18.89
CA ALA A 328 20.28 -18.52 -17.77
C ALA A 328 21.34 -17.45 -17.47
N LYS A 329 21.97 -16.86 -18.49
CA LYS A 329 22.91 -15.73 -18.35
C LYS A 329 22.23 -14.47 -17.80
N GLN A 330 20.99 -14.20 -18.23
CA GLN A 330 20.20 -13.07 -17.71
C GLN A 330 19.89 -13.23 -16.21
N LEU A 331 19.69 -14.45 -15.74
CA LEU A 331 19.59 -14.78 -14.32
C LEU A 331 20.93 -14.68 -13.56
N GLY A 332 22.04 -14.50 -14.26
CA GLY A 332 23.40 -14.50 -13.71
C GLY A 332 23.93 -15.90 -13.42
N GLY A 333 23.35 -16.90 -14.08
CA GLY A 333 23.62 -18.31 -13.87
C GLY A 333 24.17 -19.03 -15.09
N GLY A 334 24.08 -20.35 -15.08
CA GLY A 334 24.51 -21.23 -16.16
C GLY A 334 23.67 -22.48 -16.31
N VAL A 335 23.86 -23.17 -17.43
CA VAL A 335 23.13 -24.40 -17.78
C VAL A 335 24.13 -25.56 -17.88
N THR A 336 23.72 -26.69 -17.31
CA THR A 336 24.44 -27.97 -17.47
C THR A 336 23.46 -29.06 -17.86
N THR A 337 23.95 -30.09 -18.55
CA THR A 337 23.16 -31.25 -18.95
C THR A 337 23.77 -32.51 -18.39
N ASN A 338 22.94 -33.39 -17.85
CA ASN A 338 23.37 -34.69 -17.31
C ASN A 338 22.46 -35.79 -17.88
N SER A 339 23.01 -37.02 -17.97
CA SER A 339 22.19 -38.19 -18.21
C SER A 339 21.36 -38.51 -16.96
N ASN A 340 20.07 -38.77 -17.14
CA ASN A 340 19.19 -39.19 -16.04
C ASN A 340 19.39 -40.69 -15.77
N ASN A 341 20.35 -41.05 -14.88
CA ASN A 341 20.70 -42.43 -14.52
C ASN A 341 20.97 -43.37 -15.74
N GLY A 342 21.55 -42.85 -16.80
CA GLY A 342 21.84 -43.61 -18.02
C GLY A 342 20.65 -43.74 -18.97
N ARG A 343 19.50 -43.17 -18.63
CA ARG A 343 18.27 -43.05 -19.47
C ARG A 343 17.75 -41.64 -19.38
N GLY A 344 17.37 -41.04 -20.52
CA GLY A 344 16.82 -39.67 -20.56
C GLY A 344 17.87 -38.56 -20.39
N THR A 345 17.38 -37.34 -20.41
CA THR A 345 18.18 -36.11 -20.30
C THR A 345 17.71 -35.31 -19.11
N CYS A 346 18.64 -34.74 -18.36
CA CYS A 346 18.38 -33.81 -17.27
C CYS A 346 19.09 -32.49 -17.54
N TRP A 347 18.29 -31.45 -17.71
CA TRP A 347 18.76 -30.06 -17.81
C TRP A 347 18.76 -29.42 -16.44
N VAL A 348 19.85 -28.77 -16.08
CA VAL A 348 20.03 -28.11 -14.80
C VAL A 348 20.46 -26.68 -15.01
N VAL A 349 19.68 -25.75 -14.52
CA VAL A 349 19.95 -24.31 -14.50
C VAL A 349 20.23 -23.90 -13.07
N THR A 350 21.42 -23.32 -12.85
CA THR A 350 21.82 -22.78 -11.54
C THR A 350 21.98 -21.28 -11.65
N PHE A 351 21.42 -20.51 -10.73
CA PHE A 351 21.50 -19.05 -10.73
C PHE A 351 21.48 -18.49 -9.31
N PRO A 352 22.11 -17.32 -9.06
CA PRO A 352 22.17 -16.72 -7.74
C PRO A 352 20.79 -16.28 -7.26
N ARG A 353 20.50 -16.51 -5.99
CA ARG A 353 19.31 -16.01 -5.31
C ARG A 353 19.48 -14.51 -5.01
N LYS A 354 19.04 -13.64 -5.95
CA LYS A 354 19.08 -12.19 -5.73
C LYS A 354 17.91 -11.76 -4.83
N GLY A 355 18.24 -11.28 -3.63
CA GLY A 355 17.30 -10.67 -2.70
C GLY A 355 17.02 -11.53 -1.47
N ASP A 356 17.95 -11.56 -0.51
CA ASP A 356 17.60 -11.88 0.86
C ASP A 356 16.89 -10.67 1.48
N ILE A 357 15.58 -10.80 1.71
CA ILE A 357 15.01 -10.19 2.91
C ILE A 357 15.31 -11.23 4.00
N SER A 358 16.40 -11.04 4.71
CA SER A 358 16.63 -11.61 6.03
C SER A 358 15.36 -11.33 6.84
N ALA A 359 14.65 -12.39 7.21
CA ALA A 359 13.61 -12.30 8.22
C ALA A 359 14.28 -11.76 9.49
N ALA A 360 13.99 -10.49 9.81
CA ALA A 360 14.22 -9.87 11.10
C ALA A 360 12.90 -9.86 11.87
#